data_d6ef59c42715862bbd9750b5a5125d06
#
_entry.id   d6ef59c42715862bbd9750b5a5125d06
#
_cell.length_a   1.000
_cell.length_b   1.000
_cell.length_c   1.000
_cell.angle_alpha   90.00
_cell.angle_beta   90.00
_cell.angle_gamma   90.00
#
_symmetry.space_group_name_H-M   'P 1'
#
loop_
_entity.id
_entity.type
_entity.pdbx_description
1 polymer ?
#
loop_
_entity_poly.entity_id
_entity_poly.type
_entity_poly.pdbx_seq_one_letter_code
_entity_poly.pdbx_strand_id
1 'polypeptide(L)'
;MNDLLATGDQRAALLDLYDSALPEVYGYLVVRCGSAATAEDLTSETFMAAVSAVQRDAVPSLTVAWLIGVARHKLVDHWRRAEREQRLLRAVETDDVVEDDWDVRLDAELAHRTLARLGPHHRAALSLRYLDGLAVAEMAEILDRTVGATEVLLVRARRAFRAAYESLDPGEDDR
;
A
#
# COMPACT_ATOMS: atom_id res chain seq x y z
N MET A 1 -2.86 37.50 -13.88
CA MET A 1 -2.50 38.05 -12.55
C MET A 1 -3.25 37.36 -11.40
N ASN A 2 -4.28 36.59 -11.68
CA ASN A 2 -5.03 35.80 -10.69
C ASN A 2 -4.37 34.47 -10.30
N ASP A 3 -3.58 33.87 -11.20
CA ASP A 3 -2.95 32.54 -11.04
C ASP A 3 -1.86 32.51 -9.97
N LEU A 4 -1.09 33.59 -9.82
CA LEU A 4 0.00 33.65 -8.83
C LEU A 4 -0.52 33.76 -7.38
N LEU A 5 -1.71 34.32 -7.18
CA LEU A 5 -2.35 34.44 -5.85
C LEU A 5 -2.95 33.09 -5.43
N ALA A 6 -3.58 32.34 -6.34
CA ALA A 6 -4.14 31.00 -6.06
C ALA A 6 -3.04 29.99 -5.69
N THR A 7 -1.91 30.02 -6.39
CA THR A 7 -0.74 29.14 -6.10
C THR A 7 -0.07 29.49 -4.77
N GLY A 8 -0.05 30.76 -4.40
CA GLY A 8 0.48 31.23 -3.09
C GLY A 8 -0.39 30.73 -1.93
N ASP A 9 -1.69 30.76 -2.08
CA ASP A 9 -2.68 30.31 -1.09
C ASP A 9 -2.62 28.78 -0.90
N GLN A 10 -2.50 28.01 -1.98
CA GLN A 10 -2.35 26.56 -1.90
C GLN A 10 -1.02 26.11 -1.25
N ARG A 11 0.05 26.87 -1.45
CA ARG A 11 1.35 26.59 -0.78
C ARG A 11 1.26 26.83 0.72
N ALA A 12 0.64 27.93 1.14
CA ALA A 12 0.40 28.19 2.55
C ALA A 12 -0.49 27.12 3.18
N ALA A 13 -1.58 26.76 2.49
CA ALA A 13 -2.48 25.70 2.94
C ALA A 13 -1.77 24.32 3.04
N LEU A 14 -0.82 24.01 2.16
CA LEU A 14 -0.03 22.77 2.27
C LEU A 14 0.89 22.78 3.50
N LEU A 15 1.48 23.93 3.83
CA LEU A 15 2.30 24.07 5.04
C LEU A 15 1.45 23.92 6.30
N ASP A 16 0.28 24.55 6.33
CA ASP A 16 -0.66 24.43 7.46
C ASP A 16 -1.17 23.01 7.66
N LEU A 17 -1.34 22.27 6.55
CA LEU A 17 -1.78 20.88 6.59
C LEU A 17 -0.64 19.90 6.99
N TYR A 18 0.62 20.30 6.79
CA TYR A 18 1.79 19.39 6.93
C TYR A 18 1.87 18.76 8.31
N ASP A 19 1.79 19.54 9.39
CA ASP A 19 1.97 19.04 10.75
C ASP A 19 0.89 18.02 11.15
N SER A 20 -0.34 18.20 10.67
CA SER A 20 -1.44 17.26 10.92
C SER A 20 -1.44 16.07 9.99
N ALA A 21 -1.00 16.25 8.74
CA ALA A 21 -0.99 15.21 7.73
C ALA A 21 0.20 14.25 7.84
N LEU A 22 1.34 14.74 8.33
CA LEU A 22 2.58 13.94 8.41
C LEU A 22 2.40 12.64 9.20
N PRO A 23 1.86 12.64 10.43
CA PRO A 23 1.68 11.40 11.19
C PRO A 23 0.66 10.46 10.54
N GLU A 24 -0.35 10.98 9.85
CA GLU A 24 -1.37 10.16 9.18
C GLU A 24 -0.81 9.50 7.92
N VAL A 25 -0.06 10.22 7.09
CA VAL A 25 0.61 9.69 5.90
C VAL A 25 1.67 8.65 6.29
N TYR A 26 2.49 8.95 7.29
CA TYR A 26 3.47 8.00 7.80
C TYR A 26 2.81 6.75 8.38
N GLY A 27 1.78 6.90 9.23
CA GLY A 27 1.02 5.80 9.80
C GLY A 27 0.37 4.91 8.74
N TYR A 28 -0.19 5.50 7.68
CA TYR A 28 -0.70 4.78 6.52
C TYR A 28 0.38 3.92 5.86
N LEU A 29 1.57 4.48 5.66
CA LEU A 29 2.66 3.82 4.94
C LEU A 29 3.37 2.77 5.79
N VAL A 30 3.68 3.03 7.08
CA VAL A 30 4.47 2.12 7.91
C VAL A 30 3.80 0.77 8.10
N VAL A 31 2.48 0.75 8.27
CA VAL A 31 1.68 -0.47 8.38
C VAL A 31 1.75 -1.32 7.11
N ARG A 32 1.89 -0.68 5.93
CA ARG A 32 1.86 -1.34 4.62
C ARG A 32 3.22 -1.69 4.05
N CYS A 33 4.25 -0.92 4.38
CA CYS A 33 5.62 -1.15 3.88
C CYS A 33 6.29 -2.33 4.57
N GLY A 34 6.01 -2.56 5.87
CA GLY A 34 6.72 -3.52 6.69
C GLY A 34 8.17 -3.10 7.02
N SER A 35 8.54 -1.84 6.75
CA SER A 35 9.85 -1.24 7.02
C SER A 35 9.68 0.24 7.32
N ALA A 36 10.18 0.70 8.46
CA ALA A 36 10.15 2.11 8.86
C ALA A 36 10.93 2.99 7.86
N ALA A 37 12.11 2.56 7.45
CA ALA A 37 12.94 3.28 6.49
C ALA A 37 12.20 3.49 5.15
N THR A 38 11.57 2.44 4.61
CA THR A 38 10.75 2.56 3.38
C THR A 38 9.56 3.49 3.59
N ALA A 39 8.92 3.47 4.76
CA ALA A 39 7.79 4.36 5.05
C ALA A 39 8.24 5.82 5.14
N GLU A 40 9.40 6.11 5.72
CA GLU A 40 10.00 7.46 5.77
C GLU A 40 10.30 7.98 4.37
N ASP A 41 10.94 7.16 3.52
CA ASP A 41 11.25 7.51 2.14
C ASP A 41 9.97 7.83 1.35
N LEU A 42 8.96 6.94 1.40
CA LEU A 42 7.69 7.14 0.70
C LEU A 42 6.87 8.30 1.26
N THR A 43 6.98 8.60 2.56
CA THR A 43 6.38 9.80 3.16
C THR A 43 7.01 11.05 2.55
N SER A 44 8.33 11.12 2.49
CA SER A 44 9.06 12.22 1.87
C SER A 44 8.68 12.37 0.39
N GLU A 45 8.67 11.27 -0.38
CA GLU A 45 8.23 11.28 -1.78
C GLU A 45 6.78 11.75 -1.95
N THR A 46 5.89 11.42 -1.02
CA THR A 46 4.48 11.85 -1.02
C THR A 46 4.38 13.37 -0.91
N PHE A 47 5.05 13.97 0.07
CA PHE A 47 5.03 15.42 0.25
C PHE A 47 5.74 16.16 -0.89
N MET A 48 6.84 15.63 -1.43
CA MET A 48 7.50 16.18 -2.62
C MET A 48 6.57 16.17 -3.84
N ALA A 49 5.80 15.09 -4.04
CA ALA A 49 4.80 15.01 -5.09
C ALA A 49 3.65 16.01 -4.87
N ALA A 50 3.22 16.19 -3.62
CA ALA A 50 2.20 17.18 -3.25
C ALA A 50 2.67 18.60 -3.56
N VAL A 51 3.88 18.97 -3.17
CA VAL A 51 4.50 20.28 -3.51
C VAL A 51 4.51 20.49 -5.03
N SER A 52 4.93 19.49 -5.79
CA SER A 52 4.97 19.53 -7.25
C SER A 52 3.58 19.67 -7.88
N ALA A 53 2.55 19.02 -7.30
CA ALA A 53 1.18 19.13 -7.77
C ALA A 53 0.59 20.53 -7.50
N VAL A 54 0.83 21.09 -6.30
CA VAL A 54 0.45 22.47 -5.94
C VAL A 54 1.11 23.49 -6.88
N GLN A 55 2.40 23.31 -7.19
CA GLN A 55 3.11 24.20 -8.12
C GLN A 55 2.53 24.18 -9.54
N ARG A 56 1.90 23.10 -9.95
CA ARG A 56 1.26 22.95 -11.27
C ARG A 56 -0.23 23.27 -11.26
N ASP A 57 -0.76 23.73 -10.14
CA ASP A 57 -2.21 23.95 -9.93
C ASP A 57 -3.06 22.69 -10.26
N ALA A 58 -2.52 21.52 -9.95
CA ALA A 58 -3.10 20.24 -10.27
C ALA A 58 -3.78 19.55 -9.07
N VAL A 59 -4.07 20.30 -8.00
CA VAL A 59 -4.68 19.80 -6.77
C VAL A 59 -6.16 20.18 -6.72
N PRO A 60 -7.10 19.25 -6.87
CA PRO A 60 -8.53 19.56 -6.84
C PRO A 60 -9.04 19.97 -5.46
N SER A 61 -8.46 19.39 -4.40
CA SER A 61 -8.75 19.68 -2.99
C SER A 61 -7.59 19.21 -2.14
N LEU A 62 -6.94 20.15 -1.46
CA LEU A 62 -5.80 19.87 -0.58
C LEU A 62 -6.31 19.39 0.78
N THR A 63 -6.32 18.06 0.97
CA THR A 63 -6.80 17.38 2.19
C THR A 63 -5.87 16.23 2.56
N VAL A 64 -5.94 15.76 3.82
CA VAL A 64 -5.25 14.53 4.25
C VAL A 64 -5.65 13.33 3.39
N ALA A 65 -6.93 13.20 3.06
CA ALA A 65 -7.44 12.12 2.20
C ALA A 65 -6.79 12.15 0.80
N TRP A 66 -6.59 13.34 0.22
CA TRP A 66 -5.88 13.48 -1.04
C TRP A 66 -4.40 13.07 -0.91
N LEU A 67 -3.72 13.48 0.17
CA LEU A 67 -2.34 13.08 0.47
C LEU A 67 -2.21 11.57 0.66
N ILE A 68 -3.17 10.91 1.32
CA ILE A 68 -3.24 9.43 1.41
C ILE A 68 -3.39 8.80 0.02
N GLY A 69 -4.18 9.41 -0.88
CA GLY A 69 -4.26 8.99 -2.28
C GLY A 69 -2.90 9.07 -2.99
N VAL A 70 -2.16 10.15 -2.81
CA VAL A 70 -0.79 10.30 -3.35
C VAL A 70 0.14 9.24 -2.74
N ALA A 71 0.10 9.04 -1.42
CA ALA A 71 0.88 8.02 -0.73
C ALA A 71 0.60 6.60 -1.25
N ARG A 72 -0.69 6.28 -1.51
CA ARG A 72 -1.09 5.00 -2.10
C ARG A 72 -0.44 4.78 -3.47
N HIS A 73 -0.44 5.77 -4.35
CA HIS A 73 0.23 5.67 -5.65
C HIS A 73 1.74 5.44 -5.49
N LYS A 74 2.40 6.18 -4.60
CA LYS A 74 3.82 6.00 -4.30
C LYS A 74 4.13 4.59 -3.80
N LEU A 75 3.31 4.07 -2.90
CA LEU A 75 3.42 2.74 -2.35
C LEU A 75 3.25 1.65 -3.42
N VAL A 76 2.27 1.78 -4.29
CA VAL A 76 2.05 0.84 -5.41
C VAL A 76 3.22 0.85 -6.38
N ASP A 77 3.75 2.02 -6.71
CA ASP A 77 4.94 2.14 -7.56
C ASP A 77 6.19 1.51 -6.92
N HIS A 78 6.33 1.63 -5.59
CA HIS A 78 7.37 0.94 -4.84
C HIS A 78 7.22 -0.59 -4.94
N TRP A 79 6.02 -1.13 -4.70
CA TRP A 79 5.76 -2.57 -4.81
C TRP A 79 5.99 -3.10 -6.23
N ARG A 80 5.58 -2.36 -7.26
CA ARG A 80 5.83 -2.73 -8.66
C ARG A 80 7.31 -2.76 -9.01
N ARG A 81 8.11 -1.84 -8.45
CA ARG A 81 9.58 -1.85 -8.62
C ARG A 81 10.20 -3.06 -7.94
N ALA A 82 9.87 -3.28 -6.68
CA ALA A 82 10.35 -4.43 -5.90
C ALA A 82 9.94 -5.78 -6.52
N GLU A 83 8.73 -5.90 -7.08
CA GLU A 83 8.29 -7.10 -7.80
C GLU A 83 9.15 -7.34 -9.06
N ARG A 84 9.43 -6.31 -9.85
CA ARG A 84 10.28 -6.43 -11.04
C ARG A 84 11.69 -6.90 -10.69
N GLU A 85 12.26 -6.37 -9.63
CA GLU A 85 13.58 -6.78 -9.13
C GLU A 85 13.58 -8.25 -8.67
N GLN A 86 12.53 -8.68 -7.94
CA GLN A 86 12.39 -10.06 -7.51
C GLN A 86 12.18 -11.04 -8.67
N ARG A 87 11.44 -10.65 -9.72
CA ARG A 87 11.23 -11.51 -10.91
C ARG A 87 12.52 -11.77 -11.68
N LEU A 88 13.46 -10.83 -11.69
CA LEU A 88 14.77 -11.03 -12.30
C LEU A 88 15.62 -12.06 -11.53
N LEU A 89 15.28 -12.33 -10.27
CA LEU A 89 16.00 -13.24 -9.37
C LEU A 89 15.34 -14.61 -9.21
N ARG A 90 14.09 -14.81 -9.66
CA ARG A 90 13.31 -16.05 -9.50
C ARG A 90 12.85 -16.64 -10.83
N ALA A 91 12.99 -17.97 -10.97
CA ALA A 91 12.28 -18.75 -11.97
C ALA A 91 10.77 -18.85 -11.60
N VAL A 92 9.91 -18.87 -12.62
CA VAL A 92 8.44 -18.84 -12.50
C VAL A 92 7.93 -20.07 -11.76
N GLU A 93 7.30 -19.86 -10.60
CA GLU A 93 6.45 -20.87 -9.95
C GLU A 93 5.00 -20.71 -10.44
N THR A 94 4.48 -21.74 -11.10
CA THR A 94 3.06 -21.88 -11.45
C THR A 94 2.40 -22.73 -10.36
N ASP A 95 1.44 -22.15 -9.63
CA ASP A 95 0.70 -22.85 -8.58
C ASP A 95 -0.81 -22.83 -8.90
N ASP A 96 -1.50 -23.97 -8.69
CA ASP A 96 -2.93 -24.12 -8.96
C ASP A 96 -3.78 -23.33 -7.94
N VAL A 97 -4.89 -22.75 -8.44
CA VAL A 97 -5.79 -21.90 -7.67
C VAL A 97 -6.86 -22.76 -7.00
N VAL A 98 -6.84 -22.84 -5.67
CA VAL A 98 -7.93 -23.42 -4.86
C VAL A 98 -8.61 -22.26 -4.12
N GLU A 99 -9.94 -22.16 -4.21
CA GLU A 99 -10.73 -21.23 -3.42
C GLU A 99 -10.59 -21.55 -1.93
N ASP A 100 -10.29 -20.52 -1.14
CA ASP A 100 -10.05 -20.63 0.29
C ASP A 100 -10.97 -19.66 1.05
N ASP A 101 -11.77 -20.22 1.97
CA ASP A 101 -12.71 -19.48 2.80
C ASP A 101 -11.93 -18.67 3.87
N TRP A 102 -12.02 -17.34 3.80
CA TRP A 102 -11.23 -16.44 4.63
C TRP A 102 -12.08 -15.92 5.78
N ASP A 103 -12.27 -16.72 6.81
CA ASP A 103 -12.93 -16.28 8.06
C ASP A 103 -12.09 -16.65 9.30
N VAL A 104 -10.95 -15.98 9.46
CA VAL A 104 -10.06 -16.16 10.61
C VAL A 104 -9.98 -14.86 11.41
N ARG A 105 -10.26 -14.93 12.71
CA ARG A 105 -9.93 -13.87 13.66
C ARG A 105 -8.41 -13.81 13.79
N LEU A 106 -7.81 -12.74 13.25
CA LEU A 106 -6.38 -12.53 13.27
C LEU A 106 -5.99 -11.62 14.45
N ASP A 107 -4.91 -11.95 15.13
CA ASP A 107 -4.21 -10.99 15.98
C ASP A 107 -3.60 -9.89 15.11
N ALA A 108 -3.89 -8.62 15.43
CA ALA A 108 -3.52 -7.49 14.60
C ALA A 108 -2.00 -7.31 14.47
N GLU A 109 -1.26 -7.51 15.56
CA GLU A 109 0.20 -7.38 15.55
C GLU A 109 0.85 -8.51 14.77
N LEU A 110 0.40 -9.74 14.99
CA LEU A 110 0.87 -10.90 14.27
C LEU A 110 0.52 -10.80 12.77
N ALA A 111 -0.67 -10.30 12.45
CA ALA A 111 -1.09 -10.06 11.06
C ALA A 111 -0.18 -9.03 10.35
N HIS A 112 0.18 -7.93 11.01
CA HIS A 112 1.13 -6.96 10.46
C HIS A 112 2.52 -7.54 10.24
N ARG A 113 3.03 -8.32 11.21
CA ARG A 113 4.32 -9.01 11.10
C ARG A 113 4.31 -10.02 9.96
N THR A 114 3.21 -10.74 9.80
CA THR A 114 3.01 -11.69 8.70
C THR A 114 2.99 -10.97 7.36
N LEU A 115 2.21 -9.89 7.25
CA LEU A 115 2.14 -9.07 6.04
C LEU A 115 3.52 -8.56 5.62
N ALA A 116 4.36 -8.14 6.59
CA ALA A 116 5.72 -7.67 6.33
C ALA A 116 6.66 -8.75 5.77
N ARG A 117 6.38 -10.04 5.98
CA ARG A 117 7.16 -11.17 5.43
C ARG A 117 6.79 -11.57 4.02
N LEU A 118 5.62 -11.14 3.54
CA LEU A 118 5.17 -11.48 2.19
C LEU A 118 5.98 -10.74 1.11
N GLY A 119 6.06 -11.36 -0.05
CA GLY A 119 6.58 -10.69 -1.25
C GLY A 119 5.73 -9.46 -1.63
N PRO A 120 6.32 -8.50 -2.37
CA PRO A 120 5.70 -7.19 -2.61
C PRO A 120 4.31 -7.27 -3.24
N HIS A 121 4.09 -8.15 -4.23
CA HIS A 121 2.81 -8.29 -4.92
C HIS A 121 1.70 -8.91 -4.05
N HIS A 122 2.02 -9.89 -3.19
CA HIS A 122 1.07 -10.45 -2.24
C HIS A 122 0.70 -9.42 -1.17
N ARG A 123 1.70 -8.70 -0.65
CA ARG A 123 1.51 -7.61 0.30
C ARG A 123 0.63 -6.52 -0.30
N ALA A 124 0.90 -6.09 -1.54
CA ALA A 124 0.09 -5.12 -2.26
C ALA A 124 -1.38 -5.54 -2.34
N ALA A 125 -1.64 -6.77 -2.81
CA ALA A 125 -2.99 -7.27 -2.96
C ALA A 125 -3.78 -7.30 -1.64
N LEU A 126 -3.17 -7.81 -0.57
CA LEU A 126 -3.82 -7.87 0.75
C LEU A 126 -4.02 -6.49 1.37
N SER A 127 -3.04 -5.59 1.26
CA SER A 127 -3.17 -4.23 1.77
C SER A 127 -4.29 -3.47 1.08
N LEU A 128 -4.34 -3.49 -0.25
CA LEU A 128 -5.40 -2.81 -1.01
C LEU A 128 -6.79 -3.40 -0.71
N ARG A 129 -6.90 -4.72 -0.57
CA ARG A 129 -8.18 -5.37 -0.32
C ARG A 129 -8.67 -5.18 1.11
N TYR A 130 -7.82 -5.44 2.12
CA TYR A 130 -8.24 -5.57 3.52
C TYR A 130 -7.93 -4.34 4.37
N LEU A 131 -6.89 -3.58 4.08
CA LEU A 131 -6.58 -2.35 4.80
C LEU A 131 -7.19 -1.11 4.14
N ASP A 132 -7.31 -1.09 2.80
CA ASP A 132 -7.91 0.02 2.07
C ASP A 132 -9.38 -0.25 1.67
N GLY A 133 -9.85 -1.50 1.78
CA GLY A 133 -11.25 -1.87 1.48
C GLY A 133 -11.63 -1.82 0.00
N LEU A 134 -10.66 -1.82 -0.92
CA LEU A 134 -10.92 -1.65 -2.35
C LEU A 134 -11.63 -2.85 -2.97
N ALA A 135 -12.52 -2.61 -3.92
CA ALA A 135 -13.08 -3.64 -4.78
C ALA A 135 -12.01 -4.19 -5.73
N VAL A 136 -12.19 -5.44 -6.19
CA VAL A 136 -11.20 -6.10 -7.07
C VAL A 136 -10.99 -5.32 -8.38
N ALA A 137 -12.03 -4.70 -8.92
CA ALA A 137 -11.93 -3.87 -10.11
C ALA A 137 -11.03 -2.63 -9.89
N GLU A 138 -11.19 -1.94 -8.75
CA GLU A 138 -10.34 -0.80 -8.38
C GLU A 138 -8.88 -1.22 -8.15
N MET A 139 -8.69 -2.38 -7.52
CA MET A 139 -7.35 -2.96 -7.34
C MET A 139 -6.70 -3.29 -8.68
N ALA A 140 -7.47 -3.81 -9.64
CA ALA A 140 -6.98 -4.17 -10.97
C ALA A 140 -6.44 -2.92 -11.70
N GLU A 141 -7.17 -1.82 -11.64
CA GLU A 141 -6.74 -0.53 -12.20
C GLU A 141 -5.46 -0.03 -11.53
N ILE A 142 -5.42 -0.01 -10.18
CA ILE A 142 -4.27 0.46 -9.41
C ILE A 142 -3.04 -0.41 -9.65
N LEU A 143 -3.21 -1.74 -9.74
CA LEU A 143 -2.13 -2.69 -9.95
C LEU A 143 -1.74 -2.85 -11.43
N ASP A 144 -2.47 -2.19 -12.37
CA ASP A 144 -2.27 -2.31 -13.81
C ASP A 144 -2.34 -3.78 -14.27
N ARG A 145 -3.43 -4.45 -13.85
CA ARG A 145 -3.72 -5.86 -14.13
C ARG A 145 -5.14 -6.03 -14.62
N THR A 146 -5.46 -7.18 -15.20
CA THR A 146 -6.85 -7.55 -15.45
C THR A 146 -7.53 -7.96 -14.14
N VAL A 147 -8.87 -7.85 -14.08
CA VAL A 147 -9.67 -8.27 -12.93
C VAL A 147 -9.38 -9.74 -12.58
N GLY A 148 -9.42 -10.65 -13.58
CA GLY A 148 -9.13 -12.06 -13.35
C GLY A 148 -7.70 -12.32 -12.84
N ALA A 149 -6.69 -11.59 -13.33
CA ALA A 149 -5.32 -11.71 -12.80
C ALA A 149 -5.22 -11.19 -11.36
N THR A 150 -6.04 -10.21 -10.99
CA THR A 150 -6.10 -9.66 -9.62
C THR A 150 -6.79 -10.64 -8.67
N GLU A 151 -7.84 -11.33 -9.10
CA GLU A 151 -8.50 -12.39 -8.34
C GLU A 151 -7.54 -13.54 -8.05
N VAL A 152 -6.84 -14.04 -9.07
CA VAL A 152 -5.81 -15.08 -8.91
C VAL A 152 -4.71 -14.61 -7.95
N LEU A 153 -4.26 -13.36 -8.07
CA LEU A 153 -3.26 -12.78 -7.16
C LEU A 153 -3.77 -12.76 -5.71
N LEU A 154 -5.03 -12.37 -5.49
CA LEU A 154 -5.63 -12.37 -4.14
C LEU A 154 -5.70 -13.76 -3.53
N VAL A 155 -6.09 -14.77 -4.30
CA VAL A 155 -6.13 -16.17 -3.82
C VAL A 155 -4.74 -16.64 -3.39
N ARG A 156 -3.73 -16.41 -4.24
CA ARG A 156 -2.33 -16.74 -3.92
C ARG A 156 -1.80 -15.96 -2.72
N ALA A 157 -2.12 -14.67 -2.63
CA ALA A 157 -1.71 -13.83 -1.51
C ALA A 157 -2.30 -14.30 -0.18
N ARG A 158 -3.59 -14.69 -0.16
CA ARG A 158 -4.24 -15.27 1.03
C ARG A 158 -3.58 -16.56 1.48
N ARG A 159 -3.31 -17.48 0.54
CA ARG A 159 -2.61 -18.74 0.83
C ARG A 159 -1.20 -18.49 1.40
N ALA A 160 -0.45 -17.59 0.78
CA ALA A 160 0.89 -17.24 1.26
C ALA A 160 0.85 -16.59 2.65
N PHE A 161 -0.15 -15.74 2.91
CA PHE A 161 -0.36 -15.14 4.22
C PHE A 161 -0.67 -16.20 5.28
N ARG A 162 -1.59 -17.12 5.01
CA ARG A 162 -1.95 -18.19 5.95
C ARG A 162 -0.72 -19.02 6.32
N ALA A 163 0.03 -19.51 5.34
CA ALA A 163 1.24 -20.28 5.59
C ALA A 163 2.28 -19.52 6.41
N ALA A 164 2.45 -18.21 6.15
CA ALA A 164 3.35 -17.36 6.92
C ALA A 164 2.82 -17.08 8.33
N TYR A 165 1.50 -16.90 8.49
CA TYR A 165 0.85 -16.65 9.79
C TYR A 165 1.00 -17.87 10.70
N GLU A 166 0.65 -19.06 10.22
CA GLU A 166 0.82 -20.31 10.94
C GLU A 166 2.28 -20.59 11.36
N SER A 167 3.23 -20.19 10.51
CA SER A 167 4.67 -20.31 10.85
C SER A 167 5.14 -19.35 11.93
N LEU A 168 4.41 -18.26 12.18
CA LEU A 168 4.73 -17.24 13.19
C LEU A 168 3.96 -17.44 14.49
N ASP A 169 2.82 -18.11 14.41
CA ASP A 169 1.96 -18.53 15.51
C ASP A 169 2.06 -20.07 15.63
N PRO A 170 3.10 -20.60 16.26
CA PRO A 170 3.21 -22.05 16.47
C PRO A 170 2.24 -22.49 17.58
N GLY A 171 0.94 -22.17 17.42
CA GLY A 171 -0.17 -22.57 18.27
C GLY A 171 0.18 -23.14 19.66
N GLU A 172 -0.60 -22.84 20.67
CA GLU A 172 -0.57 -23.51 22.00
C GLU A 172 -0.87 -25.02 21.91
N ASP A 173 -0.22 -25.73 21.01
CA ASP A 173 -0.39 -27.17 20.84
C ASP A 173 0.81 -27.94 21.38
N ASP A 174 1.19 -27.63 22.64
CA ASP A 174 1.99 -28.51 23.48
C ASP A 174 1.88 -28.12 24.98
N ARG A 175 0.69 -28.36 25.56
CA ARG A 175 0.55 -28.52 27.04
C ARG A 175 -0.42 -29.60 27.41
#